data_d2ade05242a2cb4c41336d865c36c60e
#
_entry.id   d2ade05242a2cb4c41336d865c36c60e
#
_cell.length_a   1.000
_cell.length_b   1.000
_cell.length_c   1.000
_cell.angle_alpha   90.00
_cell.angle_beta   90.00
_cell.angle_gamma   90.00
#
_symmetry.space_group_name_H-M   'P 1'
#
loop_
_entity.id
_entity.type
_entity.pdbx_description
1 polymer ?
#
loop_
_entity_poly.entity_id
_entity_poly.type
_entity_poly.pdbx_seq_one_letter_code
_entity_poly.pdbx_strand_id
1 'polypeptide(L)'
;DTLEQIKMIPTIVAPMTYENIGYTDMNFLDKVAEKFGFPLVIKECFGSFGMQVYMAHDMDELKKRVSDIGGKPMIFQKFIEKSSGFDVRLQVVGDEVVAAMYRYTDDGDFRANITHGGKMKSYEPDASEIKLATDTVKALGLDFAGVDLLFSNGADMPADMVCEVNSNAHFTKVIILVLSAFGIADMWIA
;
A
#
# COMPACT_ATOMS: atom_id res chain seq x y z
N ASP A 1 22.20 4.71 7.40
CA ASP A 1 20.88 4.65 8.05
C ASP A 1 20.00 3.62 7.37
N THR A 2 19.39 2.73 8.16
CA THR A 2 18.61 1.58 7.65
C THR A 2 17.42 2.04 6.80
N LEU A 3 16.78 3.18 7.13
CA LEU A 3 15.66 3.73 6.39
C LEU A 3 16.01 4.18 4.96
N GLU A 4 17.22 4.67 4.72
CA GLU A 4 17.68 5.09 3.39
C GLU A 4 17.88 3.92 2.42
N GLN A 5 17.97 2.70 2.95
CA GLN A 5 18.17 1.48 2.16
C GLN A 5 16.84 0.80 1.79
N ILE A 6 15.72 1.23 2.39
CA ILE A 6 14.40 0.67 2.12
C ILE A 6 13.84 1.32 0.86
N LYS A 7 13.64 0.52 -0.18
CA LYS A 7 13.02 0.98 -1.42
C LYS A 7 11.52 1.17 -1.21
N MET A 8 11.09 2.42 -1.14
CA MET A 8 9.68 2.83 -0.96
C MET A 8 9.13 3.45 -2.23
N ILE A 9 7.80 3.43 -2.39
CA ILE A 9 7.14 4.25 -3.41
C ILE A 9 7.53 5.71 -3.21
N PRO A 10 7.97 6.42 -4.28
CA PRO A 10 8.21 7.85 -4.20
C PRO A 10 6.97 8.58 -3.68
N THR A 11 7.11 9.27 -2.56
CA THR A 11 6.03 9.88 -1.80
C THR A 11 6.35 11.35 -1.52
N ILE A 12 5.35 12.22 -1.66
CA ILE A 12 5.39 13.63 -1.24
C ILE A 12 4.28 13.82 -0.21
N VAL A 13 4.64 14.37 0.95
CA VAL A 13 3.66 14.77 1.96
C VAL A 13 3.10 16.14 1.57
N ALA A 14 1.77 16.27 1.57
CA ALA A 14 1.14 17.57 1.31
C ALA A 14 1.55 18.61 2.38
N PRO A 15 1.63 19.89 2.04
CA PRO A 15 1.80 20.94 3.04
C PRO A 15 0.70 20.84 4.10
N MET A 16 1.05 21.13 5.35
CA MET A 16 0.04 21.12 6.42
C MET A 16 -0.93 22.28 6.25
N THR A 17 -2.20 21.99 6.44
CA THR A 17 -3.27 22.99 6.55
C THR A 17 -4.28 22.53 7.61
N TYR A 18 -5.30 23.35 7.88
CA TYR A 18 -6.33 23.04 8.86
C TYR A 18 -7.67 22.85 8.16
N GLU A 19 -8.51 21.99 8.71
CA GLU A 19 -9.81 21.61 8.14
C GLU A 19 -10.71 22.81 7.78
N ASN A 20 -10.66 23.87 8.58
CA ASN A 20 -11.46 25.09 8.37
C ASN A 20 -10.78 26.17 7.50
N ILE A 21 -9.53 25.95 7.09
CA ILE A 21 -8.75 26.91 6.32
C ILE A 21 -8.56 26.40 4.89
N GLY A 22 -8.25 25.10 4.74
CA GLY A 22 -7.92 24.51 3.45
C GLY A 22 -6.66 25.09 2.82
N TYR A 23 -6.47 24.85 1.54
CA TYR A 23 -5.37 25.40 0.76
C TYR A 23 -5.82 26.66 0.05
N THR A 24 -5.24 27.81 0.41
CA THR A 24 -5.45 29.09 -0.29
C THR A 24 -4.60 29.19 -1.57
N ASP A 25 -3.53 28.40 -1.65
CA ASP A 25 -2.64 28.29 -2.80
C ASP A 25 -2.36 26.80 -3.06
N MET A 26 -2.59 26.36 -4.29
CA MET A 26 -2.36 24.99 -4.75
C MET A 26 -1.14 24.85 -5.69
N ASN A 27 -0.28 25.86 -5.79
CA ASN A 27 0.90 25.82 -6.68
C ASN A 27 1.88 24.69 -6.34
N PHE A 28 1.84 24.16 -5.10
CA PHE A 28 2.63 22.98 -4.75
C PHE A 28 2.27 21.75 -5.57
N LEU A 29 1.05 21.67 -6.12
CA LEU A 29 0.60 20.55 -6.97
C LEU A 29 1.34 20.52 -8.30
N ASP A 30 1.81 21.66 -8.81
CA ASP A 30 2.62 21.70 -10.03
C ASP A 30 3.93 20.92 -9.83
N LYS A 31 4.55 21.06 -8.64
CA LYS A 31 5.77 20.32 -8.27
C LYS A 31 5.50 18.83 -8.07
N VAL A 32 4.33 18.47 -7.55
CA VAL A 32 3.91 17.06 -7.42
C VAL A 32 3.76 16.43 -8.80
N ALA A 33 3.07 17.11 -9.72
CA ALA A 33 2.86 16.65 -11.08
C ALA A 33 4.19 16.59 -11.88
N GLU A 34 5.07 17.58 -11.71
CA GLU A 34 6.40 17.57 -12.32
C GLU A 34 7.23 16.36 -11.85
N LYS A 35 7.14 16.02 -10.54
CA LYS A 35 7.92 14.92 -9.94
C LYS A 35 7.43 13.54 -10.34
N PHE A 36 6.10 13.33 -10.40
CA PHE A 36 5.51 11.99 -10.56
C PHE A 36 4.92 11.75 -11.94
N GLY A 37 4.53 12.79 -12.67
CA GLY A 37 3.69 12.68 -13.85
C GLY A 37 2.26 12.22 -13.50
N PHE A 38 1.50 11.89 -14.55
CA PHE A 38 0.16 11.33 -14.42
C PHE A 38 0.10 9.93 -15.06
N PRO A 39 -0.76 9.03 -14.56
CA PRO A 39 -1.56 9.18 -13.35
C PRO A 39 -0.73 9.14 -12.07
N LEU A 40 -1.23 9.76 -11.00
CA LEU A 40 -0.65 9.69 -9.66
C LEU A 40 -1.70 9.32 -8.61
N VAL A 41 -1.24 8.85 -7.46
CA VAL A 41 -2.11 8.40 -6.37
C VAL A 41 -2.12 9.42 -5.24
N ILE A 42 -3.31 9.70 -4.70
CA ILE A 42 -3.54 10.55 -3.54
C ILE A 42 -4.08 9.68 -2.42
N LYS A 43 -3.53 9.80 -1.21
CA LYS A 43 -4.03 9.06 -0.04
C LYS A 43 -4.27 10.04 1.11
N GLU A 44 -5.46 9.98 1.74
CA GLU A 44 -5.64 10.62 3.04
C GLU A 44 -4.82 9.84 4.09
N CYS A 45 -4.14 10.56 5.00
CA CYS A 45 -3.29 9.92 6.02
C CYS A 45 -4.10 9.16 7.08
N PHE A 46 -5.38 9.51 7.26
CA PHE A 46 -6.30 8.83 8.16
C PHE A 46 -7.36 8.13 7.34
N GLY A 47 -7.17 6.84 7.15
CA GLY A 47 -8.07 6.02 6.37
C GLY A 47 -7.77 4.54 6.55
N SER A 48 -8.68 3.70 6.07
CA SER A 48 -8.52 2.26 6.13
C SER A 48 -9.22 1.59 4.95
N PHE A 49 -8.82 0.36 4.68
CA PHE A 49 -9.46 -0.47 3.66
C PHE A 49 -9.44 0.09 2.23
N GLY A 50 -8.52 1.00 1.90
CA GLY A 50 -8.38 1.61 0.58
C GLY A 50 -9.48 2.63 0.21
N MET A 51 -10.37 3.00 1.15
CA MET A 51 -11.47 3.93 0.89
C MET A 51 -10.99 5.35 0.59
N GLN A 52 -9.86 5.76 1.17
CA GLN A 52 -9.27 7.08 1.06
C GLN A 52 -8.06 7.09 0.10
N VAL A 53 -8.08 6.23 -0.92
CA VAL A 53 -7.05 6.13 -1.95
C VAL A 53 -7.68 6.49 -3.30
N TYR A 54 -7.14 7.50 -3.95
CA TYR A 54 -7.68 8.08 -5.17
C TYR A 54 -6.61 8.14 -6.25
N MET A 55 -7.02 8.09 -7.52
CA MET A 55 -6.15 8.33 -8.67
C MET A 55 -6.52 9.67 -9.30
N ALA A 56 -5.53 10.40 -9.78
CA ALA A 56 -5.70 11.57 -10.63
C ALA A 56 -4.97 11.35 -11.95
N HIS A 57 -5.67 11.57 -13.07
CA HIS A 57 -5.13 11.37 -14.42
C HIS A 57 -4.60 12.65 -15.04
N ASP A 58 -4.98 13.78 -14.47
CA ASP A 58 -4.54 15.11 -14.91
C ASP A 58 -4.56 16.12 -13.75
N MET A 59 -4.17 17.36 -14.06
CA MET A 59 -4.09 18.43 -13.07
C MET A 59 -5.46 18.86 -12.55
N ASP A 60 -6.50 18.82 -13.37
CA ASP A 60 -7.85 19.24 -12.98
C ASP A 60 -8.46 18.23 -12.00
N GLU A 61 -8.30 16.93 -12.25
CA GLU A 61 -8.68 15.87 -11.32
C GLU A 61 -7.90 15.98 -10.02
N LEU A 62 -6.57 16.24 -10.09
CA LEU A 62 -5.72 16.42 -8.91
C LEU A 62 -6.22 17.57 -8.04
N LYS A 63 -6.41 18.76 -8.62
CA LYS A 63 -6.90 19.95 -7.91
C LYS A 63 -8.28 19.72 -7.32
N LYS A 64 -9.18 19.12 -8.10
CA LYS A 64 -10.52 18.77 -7.63
C LYS A 64 -10.45 17.84 -6.42
N ARG A 65 -9.68 16.76 -6.49
CA ARG A 65 -9.55 15.80 -5.39
C ARG A 65 -8.97 16.42 -4.14
N VAL A 66 -7.91 17.23 -4.26
CA VAL A 66 -7.32 17.93 -3.12
C VAL A 66 -8.32 18.90 -2.48
N SER A 67 -9.11 19.59 -3.29
CA SER A 67 -10.21 20.46 -2.80
C SER A 67 -11.29 19.66 -2.06
N ASP A 68 -11.69 18.48 -2.59
CA ASP A 68 -12.70 17.61 -1.97
C ASP A 68 -12.22 17.04 -0.62
N ILE A 69 -10.92 16.69 -0.50
CA ILE A 69 -10.31 16.22 0.74
C ILE A 69 -10.22 17.37 1.76
N GLY A 70 -10.04 18.60 1.28
CA GLY A 70 -9.96 19.78 2.12
C GLY A 70 -8.69 19.86 2.96
N GLY A 71 -8.84 20.18 4.25
CA GLY A 71 -7.71 20.35 5.17
C GLY A 71 -7.16 19.08 5.81
N LYS A 72 -7.64 17.89 5.42
CA LYS A 72 -7.13 16.64 5.98
C LYS A 72 -5.71 16.37 5.50
N PRO A 73 -4.84 15.82 6.37
CA PRO A 73 -3.51 15.39 5.96
C PRO A 73 -3.57 14.36 4.84
N MET A 74 -2.73 14.55 3.82
CA MET A 74 -2.68 13.65 2.66
C MET A 74 -1.25 13.51 2.13
N ILE A 75 -1.03 12.46 1.37
CA ILE A 75 0.20 12.19 0.64
C ILE A 75 -0.09 11.97 -0.85
N PHE A 76 0.91 12.28 -1.66
CA PHE A 76 0.92 11.98 -3.09
C PHE A 76 1.97 10.90 -3.34
N GLN A 77 1.62 9.91 -4.13
CA GLN A 77 2.52 8.81 -4.49
C GLN A 77 2.57 8.63 -6.00
N LYS A 78 3.76 8.25 -6.48
CA LYS A 78 3.91 7.82 -7.87
C LYS A 78 3.06 6.58 -8.11
N PHE A 79 2.27 6.56 -9.18
CA PHE A 79 1.56 5.35 -9.58
C PHE A 79 2.55 4.32 -10.17
N ILE A 80 2.46 3.08 -9.69
CA ILE A 80 3.28 1.96 -10.17
C ILE A 80 2.43 1.12 -11.11
N GLU A 81 2.40 1.51 -12.37
CA GLU A 81 1.56 0.93 -13.41
C GLU A 81 1.69 -0.60 -13.51
N LYS A 82 2.92 -1.10 -13.38
CA LYS A 82 3.23 -2.53 -13.45
C LYS A 82 2.70 -3.35 -12.28
N SER A 83 2.15 -2.72 -11.24
CA SER A 83 1.49 -3.34 -10.10
C SER A 83 0.03 -2.88 -9.96
N SER A 84 -0.57 -2.40 -11.05
CA SER A 84 -1.96 -1.96 -11.05
C SER A 84 -2.91 -3.13 -10.81
N GLY A 85 -3.70 -3.04 -9.72
CA GLY A 85 -4.69 -4.05 -9.35
C GLY A 85 -4.12 -5.29 -8.65
N PHE A 86 -2.84 -5.31 -8.31
CA PHE A 86 -2.26 -6.40 -7.52
C PHE A 86 -1.05 -5.97 -6.69
N ASP A 87 -0.87 -6.66 -5.57
CA ASP A 87 0.25 -6.50 -4.65
C ASP A 87 0.50 -7.79 -3.86
N VAL A 88 1.53 -7.80 -3.03
CA VAL A 88 1.73 -8.84 -2.03
C VAL A 88 1.78 -8.24 -0.64
N ARG A 89 1.13 -8.91 0.32
CA ARG A 89 1.24 -8.58 1.74
C ARG A 89 2.03 -9.66 2.45
N LEU A 90 3.11 -9.27 3.10
CA LEU A 90 3.91 -10.13 3.97
C LEU A 90 3.59 -9.80 5.43
N GLN A 91 3.23 -10.81 6.20
CA GLN A 91 3.02 -10.67 7.65
C GLN A 91 4.33 -10.98 8.36
N VAL A 92 4.86 -9.99 9.03
CA VAL A 92 6.13 -10.08 9.77
C VAL A 92 5.83 -10.12 11.25
N VAL A 93 6.47 -11.04 11.97
CA VAL A 93 6.47 -11.12 13.43
C VAL A 93 7.90 -11.29 13.90
N GLY A 94 8.41 -10.36 14.68
CA GLY A 94 9.83 -10.30 15.00
C GLY A 94 10.67 -10.14 13.72
N ASP A 95 11.56 -11.08 13.49
CA ASP A 95 12.46 -11.09 12.32
C ASP A 95 12.01 -12.05 11.22
N GLU A 96 10.78 -12.59 11.30
CA GLU A 96 10.31 -13.64 10.40
C GLU A 96 9.05 -13.23 9.63
N VAL A 97 8.96 -13.61 8.36
CA VAL A 97 7.72 -13.59 7.58
C VAL A 97 6.95 -14.87 7.89
N VAL A 98 5.85 -14.74 8.65
CA VAL A 98 5.03 -15.89 9.09
C VAL A 98 3.93 -16.26 8.11
N ALA A 99 3.55 -15.35 7.22
CA ALA A 99 2.59 -15.61 6.15
C ALA A 99 2.74 -14.57 5.04
N ALA A 100 2.40 -14.96 3.81
CA ALA A 100 2.33 -14.03 2.68
C ALA A 100 1.13 -14.35 1.78
N MET A 101 0.56 -13.29 1.20
CA MET A 101 -0.56 -13.40 0.29
C MET A 101 -0.39 -12.48 -0.92
N TYR A 102 -0.71 -13.00 -2.08
CA TYR A 102 -0.91 -12.21 -3.29
C TYR A 102 -2.35 -11.73 -3.34
N ARG A 103 -2.55 -10.43 -3.42
CA ARG A 103 -3.87 -9.81 -3.54
C ARG A 103 -4.04 -9.26 -4.96
N TYR A 104 -5.23 -9.40 -5.51
CA TYR A 104 -5.51 -8.93 -6.87
C TYR A 104 -6.99 -8.64 -7.07
N THR A 105 -7.29 -7.86 -8.09
CA THR A 105 -8.64 -7.56 -8.54
C THR A 105 -8.82 -7.96 -10.00
N ASP A 106 -10.05 -8.33 -10.39
CA ASP A 106 -10.41 -8.67 -11.77
C ASP A 106 -11.35 -7.60 -12.39
N ASP A 107 -11.71 -6.58 -11.63
CA ASP A 107 -12.67 -5.54 -12.05
C ASP A 107 -12.02 -4.30 -12.67
N GLY A 108 -10.68 -4.29 -12.76
CA GLY A 108 -9.91 -3.18 -13.31
C GLY A 108 -9.64 -2.04 -12.32
N ASP A 109 -10.01 -2.18 -11.05
CA ASP A 109 -9.57 -1.24 -10.02
C ASP A 109 -8.04 -1.33 -9.85
N PHE A 110 -7.38 -0.20 -9.75
CA PHE A 110 -5.93 -0.18 -9.51
C PHE A 110 -5.53 -0.63 -8.11
N ARG A 111 -6.49 -0.70 -7.18
CA ARG A 111 -6.31 -1.14 -5.79
C ARG A 111 -6.57 -2.63 -5.66
N ALA A 112 -5.65 -3.38 -5.08
CA ALA A 112 -5.82 -4.81 -4.80
C ALA A 112 -6.59 -5.10 -3.50
N ASN A 113 -7.36 -4.15 -2.99
CA ASN A 113 -7.95 -4.24 -1.66
C ASN A 113 -9.12 -5.24 -1.61
N ILE A 114 -9.03 -6.23 -0.72
CA ILE A 114 -10.04 -7.29 -0.53
C ILE A 114 -11.41 -6.71 -0.14
N THR A 115 -11.45 -5.60 0.58
CA THR A 115 -12.70 -4.96 1.02
C THR A 115 -13.51 -4.39 -0.15
N HIS A 116 -12.86 -4.11 -1.29
CA HIS A 116 -13.49 -3.63 -2.53
C HIS A 116 -13.71 -4.75 -3.56
N GLY A 117 -13.78 -6.00 -3.13
CA GLY A 117 -14.00 -7.13 -4.05
C GLY A 117 -12.72 -7.79 -4.54
N GLY A 118 -11.57 -7.36 -4.07
CA GLY A 118 -10.30 -7.99 -4.37
C GLY A 118 -10.24 -9.44 -3.87
N LYS A 119 -9.45 -10.24 -4.55
CA LYS A 119 -9.19 -11.65 -4.27
C LYS A 119 -7.82 -11.83 -3.66
N MET A 120 -7.60 -12.95 -3.01
CA MET A 120 -6.28 -13.31 -2.50
C MET A 120 -5.99 -14.79 -2.72
N LYS A 121 -4.71 -15.11 -2.84
CA LYS A 121 -4.19 -16.47 -2.84
C LYS A 121 -2.91 -16.53 -2.01
N SER A 122 -2.53 -17.73 -1.56
CA SER A 122 -1.24 -17.93 -0.92
C SER A 122 -0.12 -17.48 -1.84
N TYR A 123 0.92 -16.92 -1.26
CA TYR A 123 2.11 -16.45 -1.95
C TYR A 123 3.36 -16.98 -1.26
N GLU A 124 4.34 -17.39 -2.03
CA GLU A 124 5.64 -17.82 -1.52
C GLU A 124 6.66 -16.72 -1.87
N PRO A 125 7.02 -15.87 -0.90
CA PRO A 125 7.92 -14.75 -1.15
C PRO A 125 9.35 -15.24 -1.33
N ASP A 126 10.12 -14.57 -2.19
CA ASP A 126 11.53 -14.84 -2.32
C ASP A 126 12.36 -14.18 -1.19
N ALA A 127 13.67 -14.49 -1.16
CA ALA A 127 14.56 -13.99 -0.12
C ALA A 127 14.71 -12.46 -0.12
N SER A 128 14.55 -11.80 -1.27
CA SER A 128 14.64 -10.34 -1.37
C SER A 128 13.40 -9.65 -0.82
N GLU A 129 12.23 -10.21 -1.05
CA GLU A 129 10.96 -9.74 -0.50
C GLU A 129 10.90 -9.92 1.02
N ILE A 130 11.32 -11.10 1.50
CA ILE A 130 11.44 -11.39 2.94
C ILE A 130 12.35 -10.37 3.60
N LYS A 131 13.55 -10.16 3.04
CA LYS A 131 14.51 -9.19 3.55
C LYS A 131 13.95 -7.78 3.56
N LEU A 132 13.32 -7.34 2.46
CA LEU A 132 12.73 -6.00 2.37
C LEU A 132 11.65 -5.79 3.44
N ALA A 133 10.77 -6.77 3.63
CA ALA A 133 9.70 -6.68 4.62
C ALA A 133 10.24 -6.66 6.06
N THR A 134 11.16 -7.56 6.42
CA THR A 134 11.74 -7.63 7.77
C THR A 134 12.59 -6.40 8.10
N ASP A 135 13.42 -5.94 7.17
CA ASP A 135 14.19 -4.69 7.33
C ASP A 135 13.27 -3.48 7.54
N THR A 136 12.14 -3.43 6.83
CA THR A 136 11.15 -2.35 6.97
C THR A 136 10.52 -2.33 8.35
N VAL A 137 10.07 -3.49 8.86
CA VAL A 137 9.46 -3.62 10.20
C VAL A 137 10.46 -3.24 11.29
N LYS A 138 11.70 -3.74 11.17
CA LYS A 138 12.80 -3.41 12.07
C LYS A 138 13.17 -1.92 12.08
N ALA A 139 13.23 -1.29 10.90
CA ALA A 139 13.54 0.14 10.78
C ALA A 139 12.49 1.03 11.42
N LEU A 140 11.22 0.57 11.46
CA LEU A 140 10.11 1.26 12.13
C LEU A 140 10.00 0.93 13.62
N GLY A 141 10.83 0.02 14.15
CA GLY A 141 10.79 -0.41 15.55
C GLY A 141 9.51 -1.17 15.92
N LEU A 142 8.93 -1.91 14.97
CA LEU A 142 7.73 -2.69 15.19
C LEU A 142 8.08 -4.15 15.47
N ASP A 143 7.36 -4.78 16.40
CA ASP A 143 7.48 -6.22 16.67
C ASP A 143 6.63 -7.05 15.71
N PHE A 144 5.62 -6.42 15.10
CA PHE A 144 4.78 -7.07 14.13
C PHE A 144 4.14 -6.06 13.16
N ALA A 145 4.00 -6.43 11.88
CA ALA A 145 3.28 -5.65 10.89
C ALA A 145 2.90 -6.48 9.64
N GLY A 146 1.90 -6.00 8.91
CA GLY A 146 1.67 -6.37 7.52
C GLY A 146 2.37 -5.38 6.60
N VAL A 147 3.29 -5.85 5.78
CA VAL A 147 4.03 -5.03 4.81
C VAL A 147 3.47 -5.29 3.41
N ASP A 148 2.98 -4.24 2.76
CA ASP A 148 2.48 -4.30 1.39
C ASP A 148 3.57 -3.91 0.42
N LEU A 149 3.91 -4.82 -0.51
CA LEU A 149 4.93 -4.61 -1.52
C LEU A 149 4.32 -4.58 -2.92
N LEU A 150 4.84 -3.70 -3.76
CA LEU A 150 4.49 -3.58 -5.18
C LEU A 150 5.60 -4.12 -6.07
N PHE A 151 5.20 -4.51 -7.27
CA PHE A 151 6.03 -5.05 -8.34
C PHE A 151 6.45 -3.94 -9.31
N SER A 152 7.55 -3.23 -9.04
CA SER A 152 7.96 -2.14 -9.93
C SER A 152 8.46 -2.62 -11.30
N ASN A 153 8.82 -3.90 -11.41
CA ASN A 153 9.30 -4.53 -12.64
C ASN A 153 8.26 -5.44 -13.31
N GLY A 154 7.08 -5.61 -12.70
CA GLY A 154 5.99 -6.48 -13.18
C GLY A 154 5.92 -7.81 -12.43
N ALA A 155 4.79 -8.52 -12.57
CA ALA A 155 4.45 -9.72 -11.78
C ALA A 155 5.39 -10.93 -11.99
N ASP A 156 6.21 -10.93 -13.05
CA ASP A 156 7.19 -11.98 -13.31
C ASP A 156 8.50 -11.81 -12.51
N MET A 157 8.63 -10.71 -11.78
CA MET A 157 9.77 -10.38 -10.94
C MET A 157 9.31 -10.23 -9.49
N PRO A 158 10.19 -10.43 -8.49
CA PRO A 158 9.84 -10.19 -7.09
C PRO A 158 9.32 -8.78 -6.83
N ALA A 159 8.39 -8.66 -5.89
CA ALA A 159 7.97 -7.35 -5.41
C ALA A 159 9.13 -6.65 -4.70
N ASP A 160 9.41 -5.42 -5.12
CA ASP A 160 10.66 -4.76 -4.78
C ASP A 160 10.47 -3.36 -4.18
N MET A 161 9.24 -2.98 -3.84
CA MET A 161 8.93 -1.63 -3.39
C MET A 161 7.88 -1.60 -2.29
N VAL A 162 8.21 -1.04 -1.13
CA VAL A 162 7.26 -0.88 -0.02
C VAL A 162 6.20 0.16 -0.38
N CYS A 163 4.94 -0.26 -0.27
CA CYS A 163 3.76 0.60 -0.47
C CYS A 163 3.20 1.11 0.85
N GLU A 164 3.04 0.21 1.80
CA GLU A 164 2.36 0.50 3.06
C GLU A 164 2.84 -0.46 4.15
N VAL A 165 2.86 0.02 5.40
CA VAL A 165 3.11 -0.80 6.58
C VAL A 165 1.95 -0.66 7.55
N ASN A 166 1.31 -1.77 7.84
CA ASN A 166 0.16 -1.85 8.73
C ASN A 166 0.57 -2.43 10.09
N SER A 167 0.75 -1.58 11.10
CA SER A 167 1.10 -2.00 12.47
C SER A 167 -0.05 -2.73 13.19
N ASN A 168 -1.27 -2.66 12.67
CA ASN A 168 -2.44 -3.39 13.16
C ASN A 168 -3.06 -4.21 12.02
N ALA A 169 -2.27 -5.05 11.38
CA ALA A 169 -2.70 -5.87 10.26
C ALA A 169 -3.71 -6.95 10.70
N HIS A 170 -4.80 -7.11 9.93
CA HIS A 170 -5.77 -8.16 10.18
C HIS A 170 -5.21 -9.55 9.83
N PHE A 171 -5.08 -10.42 10.83
CA PHE A 171 -4.58 -11.79 10.69
C PHE A 171 -5.64 -12.83 10.35
N THR A 172 -6.93 -12.56 10.62
CA THR A 172 -7.99 -13.58 10.56
C THR A 172 -8.05 -14.30 9.21
N LYS A 173 -8.01 -13.55 8.10
CA LYS A 173 -8.02 -14.16 6.75
C LYS A 173 -6.70 -14.86 6.40
N VAL A 174 -5.59 -14.39 6.96
CA VAL A 174 -4.27 -15.00 6.78
C VAL A 174 -4.19 -16.33 7.51
N ILE A 175 -4.70 -16.39 8.75
CA ILE A 175 -4.77 -17.62 9.53
C ILE A 175 -5.63 -18.67 8.80
N ILE A 176 -6.78 -18.29 8.25
CA ILE A 176 -7.64 -19.19 7.48
C ILE A 176 -6.87 -19.71 6.26
N LEU A 177 -6.14 -18.85 5.54
CA LEU A 177 -5.38 -19.26 4.36
C LEU A 177 -4.25 -20.24 4.71
N VAL A 178 -3.53 -19.98 5.79
CA VAL A 178 -2.47 -20.87 6.30
C VAL A 178 -3.07 -22.19 6.78
N LEU A 179 -4.15 -22.17 7.54
CA LEU A 179 -4.84 -23.37 8.01
C LEU A 179 -5.41 -24.19 6.85
N SER A 180 -5.93 -23.54 5.79
CA SER A 180 -6.38 -24.21 4.57
C SER A 180 -5.25 -24.90 3.82
N ALA A 181 -4.07 -24.26 3.75
CA ALA A 181 -2.90 -24.87 3.11
C ALA A 181 -2.39 -26.12 3.85
N PHE A 182 -2.63 -26.21 5.16
CA PHE A 182 -2.31 -27.38 5.99
C PHE A 182 -3.48 -28.37 6.15
N GLY A 183 -4.62 -28.16 5.44
CA GLY A 183 -5.80 -29.03 5.53
C GLY A 183 -6.54 -28.97 6.88
N ILE A 184 -6.33 -27.91 7.67
CA ILE A 184 -6.88 -27.76 9.03
C ILE A 184 -8.11 -26.84 9.03
N ALA A 185 -8.38 -26.10 7.94
CA ALA A 185 -9.44 -25.10 7.87
C ALA A 185 -10.86 -25.66 8.05
N ASP A 186 -11.08 -26.91 7.68
CA ASP A 186 -12.41 -27.55 7.78
C ASP A 186 -12.85 -27.89 9.22
N MET A 187 -11.95 -27.75 10.19
CA MET A 187 -12.24 -28.04 11.61
C MET A 187 -12.82 -26.88 12.40
N TRP A 188 -12.82 -25.64 11.86
CA TRP A 188 -13.18 -24.43 12.64
C TRP A 188 -14.35 -23.63 12.07
N ILE A 189 -15.02 -24.11 11.01
CA ILE A 189 -16.19 -23.47 10.37
C ILE A 189 -17.48 -24.27 10.69
N ALA A 190 -17.52 -24.91 11.83
CA ALA A 190 -18.74 -25.58 12.34
C ALA A 190 -19.35 -24.76 13.49
#